data_d51b2a08b877aa39108926750d5af000
#
_entry.id   d51b2a08b877aa39108926750d5af000
#
_cell.length_a   1.000
_cell.length_b   1.000
_cell.length_c   1.000
_cell.angle_alpha   90.00
_cell.angle_beta   90.00
_cell.angle_gamma   90.00
#
_symmetry.space_group_name_H-M   'P 1'
#
loop_
_entity.id
_entity.type
_entity.pdbx_description
1 polymer ?
#
loop_
_entity_poly.entity_id
_entity_poly.type
_entity_poly.pdbx_seq_one_letter_code
_entity_poly.pdbx_strand_id
1 'polypeptide(L)'
;MMDADLFAPFGELAGKLLPLLSGSDGAHDLSHLIRVWRNVKAIQREEGGDLEILAAAVLLHDCVDVPKNSPLRSQASRLAAAEAIARLSALCWNEKRSSWVASTIESHSYSAGVTPSTLEGSILQDADRLDAIGFTGIARCFYTAGRMGSAIYEPSDPRGERRPLNDAAFALDHFPAKLLNLAEGFRTVTGRLLAAQRHETVVSFYSGLLAEVG
;
A
#
# COMPACT_ATOMS: atom_id res chain seq x y z
N MET A 1 8.48 -21.84 -5.01
CA MET A 1 9.93 -21.55 -5.15
C MET A 1 10.18 -20.32 -6.01
N MET A 2 9.52 -20.15 -7.17
CA MET A 2 9.68 -18.95 -8.02
C MET A 2 9.30 -17.61 -7.36
N ASP A 3 8.32 -17.57 -6.48
CA ASP A 3 7.81 -16.31 -5.88
C ASP A 3 8.78 -15.73 -4.84
N ALA A 4 9.54 -16.58 -4.15
CA ALA A 4 10.52 -16.14 -3.15
C ALA A 4 11.71 -15.38 -3.77
N ASP A 5 12.10 -15.73 -5.00
CA ASP A 5 13.21 -15.09 -5.73
C ASP A 5 12.91 -13.61 -6.08
N LEU A 6 11.61 -13.24 -6.11
CA LEU A 6 11.18 -11.86 -6.35
C LEU A 6 11.53 -10.91 -5.19
N PHE A 7 11.85 -11.50 -4.01
CA PHE A 7 12.28 -10.77 -2.82
C PHE A 7 13.81 -10.78 -2.62
N ALA A 8 14.59 -11.07 -3.67
CA ALA A 8 16.04 -11.05 -3.57
C ALA A 8 16.56 -9.73 -2.97
N PRO A 9 17.58 -9.80 -2.08
CA PRO A 9 18.38 -10.97 -1.68
C PRO A 9 17.77 -11.84 -0.55
N PHE A 10 16.55 -11.57 -0.10
CA PHE A 10 15.88 -12.22 1.04
C PHE A 10 14.91 -13.34 0.61
N GLY A 11 15.22 -14.07 -0.48
CA GLY A 11 14.39 -15.17 -0.98
C GLY A 11 14.18 -16.29 0.05
N GLU A 12 15.18 -16.61 0.89
CA GLU A 12 15.02 -17.60 1.95
C GLU A 12 13.98 -17.17 3.00
N LEU A 13 14.02 -15.91 3.44
CA LEU A 13 13.04 -15.34 4.36
C LEU A 13 11.65 -15.35 3.73
N ALA A 14 11.52 -14.91 2.48
CA ALA A 14 10.26 -14.92 1.75
C ALA A 14 9.70 -16.34 1.61
N GLY A 15 10.54 -17.33 1.32
CA GLY A 15 10.14 -18.74 1.23
C GLY A 15 9.56 -19.30 2.53
N LYS A 16 9.99 -18.77 3.69
CA LYS A 16 9.47 -19.17 5.01
C LYS A 16 8.19 -18.41 5.39
N LEU A 17 8.04 -17.15 4.99
CA LEU A 17 6.94 -16.29 5.42
C LEU A 17 5.73 -16.33 4.46
N LEU A 18 5.94 -16.34 3.14
CA LEU A 18 4.86 -16.33 2.15
C LEU A 18 3.82 -17.46 2.36
N PRO A 19 4.21 -18.72 2.66
CA PRO A 19 3.24 -19.79 2.89
C PRO A 19 2.34 -19.57 4.13
N LEU A 20 2.74 -18.67 5.03
CA LEU A 20 2.00 -18.35 6.25
C LEU A 20 0.98 -17.22 6.04
N LEU A 21 1.00 -16.55 4.88
CA LEU A 21 0.07 -15.47 4.56
C LEU A 21 -1.24 -16.10 4.11
N SER A 22 -2.31 -15.87 4.87
CA SER A 22 -3.65 -16.35 4.57
C SER A 22 -4.48 -15.27 3.92
N GLY A 23 -5.11 -15.62 2.81
CA GLY A 23 -6.15 -14.80 2.17
C GLY A 23 -5.58 -13.72 1.25
N SER A 24 -6.13 -13.64 0.05
CA SER A 24 -5.94 -12.48 -0.80
C SER A 24 -7.31 -12.03 -1.30
N ASP A 25 -7.62 -10.76 -1.13
CA ASP A 25 -8.81 -10.16 -1.74
C ASP A 25 -8.54 -9.68 -3.19
N GLY A 26 -7.38 -10.07 -3.77
CA GLY A 26 -6.91 -9.64 -5.09
C GLY A 26 -6.39 -8.19 -5.15
N ALA A 27 -6.54 -7.43 -4.07
CA ALA A 27 -5.96 -6.08 -3.92
C ALA A 27 -4.70 -6.08 -3.02
N HIS A 28 -4.61 -7.05 -2.09
CA HIS A 28 -3.50 -7.25 -1.16
C HIS A 28 -2.93 -8.68 -1.33
N ASP A 29 -2.65 -9.04 -2.56
CA ASP A 29 -2.10 -10.32 -2.97
C ASP A 29 -0.56 -10.26 -3.06
N LEU A 30 0.05 -11.37 -3.46
CA LEU A 30 1.50 -11.45 -3.68
C LEU A 30 2.00 -10.34 -4.62
N SER A 31 1.19 -9.94 -5.60
CA SER A 31 1.59 -8.89 -6.55
C SER A 31 1.70 -7.52 -5.87
N HIS A 32 0.87 -7.23 -4.86
CA HIS A 32 1.01 -6.05 -4.00
C HIS A 32 2.33 -6.08 -3.23
N LEU A 33 2.63 -7.18 -2.54
CA LEU A 33 3.89 -7.32 -1.80
C LEU A 33 5.11 -7.10 -2.69
N ILE A 34 5.10 -7.65 -3.91
CA ILE A 34 6.19 -7.47 -4.90
C ILE A 34 6.31 -5.99 -5.30
N ARG A 35 5.21 -5.28 -5.52
CA ARG A 35 5.25 -3.85 -5.89
C ARG A 35 5.74 -3.00 -4.72
N VAL A 36 5.26 -3.25 -3.50
CA VAL A 36 5.75 -2.59 -2.29
C VAL A 36 7.24 -2.85 -2.09
N TRP A 37 7.70 -4.08 -2.27
CA TRP A 37 9.13 -4.43 -2.21
C TRP A 37 9.97 -3.66 -3.23
N ARG A 38 9.50 -3.51 -4.46
CA ARG A 38 10.16 -2.71 -5.49
C ARG A 38 10.25 -1.23 -5.10
N ASN A 39 9.17 -0.69 -4.55
CA ASN A 39 9.14 0.70 -4.04
C ASN A 39 10.12 0.86 -2.87
N VAL A 40 10.11 -0.08 -1.91
CA VAL A 40 11.07 -0.09 -0.78
C VAL A 40 12.49 -0.06 -1.28
N LYS A 41 12.87 -0.94 -2.22
CA LYS A 41 14.24 -0.97 -2.77
C LYS A 41 14.62 0.34 -3.47
N ALA A 42 13.68 0.97 -4.17
CA ALA A 42 13.92 2.25 -4.84
C ALA A 42 14.18 3.37 -3.83
N ILE A 43 13.39 3.44 -2.75
CA ILE A 43 13.56 4.45 -1.70
C ILE A 43 14.82 4.15 -0.88
N GLN A 44 14.99 2.92 -0.42
CA GLN A 44 16.11 2.51 0.43
C GLN A 44 17.47 2.74 -0.23
N ARG A 45 17.58 2.59 -1.54
CA ARG A 45 18.83 2.85 -2.28
C ARG A 45 19.33 4.28 -2.07
N GLU A 46 18.45 5.23 -1.98
CA GLU A 46 18.78 6.66 -1.85
C GLU A 46 18.81 7.14 -0.39
N GLU A 47 17.92 6.60 0.45
CA GLU A 47 17.69 7.05 1.81
C GLU A 47 18.49 6.22 2.85
N GLY A 48 18.94 4.99 2.49
CA GLY A 48 19.54 4.04 3.43
C GLY A 48 18.51 3.22 4.20
N GLY A 49 18.86 2.79 5.39
CA GLY A 49 18.05 1.92 6.25
C GLY A 49 18.38 0.44 6.13
N ASP A 50 17.94 -0.36 7.12
CA ASP A 50 18.19 -1.81 7.19
C ASP A 50 17.27 -2.56 6.23
N LEU A 51 17.84 -3.06 5.14
CA LEU A 51 17.08 -3.73 4.07
C LEU A 51 16.45 -5.06 4.51
N GLU A 52 17.05 -5.77 5.51
CA GLU A 52 16.47 -7.02 6.05
C GLU A 52 15.23 -6.72 6.91
N ILE A 53 15.28 -5.68 7.75
CA ILE A 53 14.11 -5.19 8.49
C ILE A 53 12.98 -4.80 7.53
N LEU A 54 13.32 -4.07 6.46
CA LEU A 54 12.36 -3.67 5.44
C LEU A 54 11.76 -4.87 4.70
N ALA A 55 12.56 -5.88 4.34
CA ALA A 55 12.06 -7.09 3.68
C ALA A 55 11.08 -7.85 4.56
N ALA A 56 11.43 -8.07 5.85
CA ALA A 56 10.54 -8.73 6.80
C ALA A 56 9.25 -7.92 7.01
N ALA A 57 9.36 -6.59 7.11
CA ALA A 57 8.21 -5.72 7.29
C ALA A 57 7.29 -5.73 6.05
N VAL A 58 7.82 -5.69 4.83
CA VAL A 58 7.02 -5.84 3.59
C VAL A 58 6.26 -7.17 3.56
N LEU A 59 6.92 -8.26 3.92
CA LEU A 59 6.29 -9.59 3.91
C LEU A 59 5.17 -9.72 4.95
N LEU A 60 5.21 -8.94 6.04
CA LEU A 60 4.33 -9.11 7.19
C LEU A 60 3.38 -7.94 7.46
N HIS A 61 3.46 -6.81 6.74
CA HIS A 61 2.68 -5.60 7.09
C HIS A 61 1.15 -5.83 7.01
N ASP A 62 0.70 -6.69 6.12
CA ASP A 62 -0.71 -7.05 5.90
C ASP A 62 -0.98 -8.54 6.24
N CYS A 63 -0.19 -9.15 7.15
CA CYS A 63 -0.32 -10.59 7.49
C CYS A 63 -1.58 -10.92 8.31
N VAL A 64 -2.34 -9.94 8.78
CA VAL A 64 -3.61 -10.10 9.48
C VAL A 64 -4.73 -9.48 8.66
N ASP A 65 -5.68 -10.30 8.21
CA ASP A 65 -6.85 -9.80 7.49
C ASP A 65 -7.88 -9.24 8.49
N VAL A 66 -8.11 -7.93 8.43
CA VAL A 66 -9.14 -7.24 9.20
C VAL A 66 -10.18 -6.66 8.23
N PRO A 67 -11.42 -7.18 8.19
CA PRO A 67 -12.46 -6.70 7.29
C PRO A 67 -12.66 -5.18 7.38
N LYS A 68 -12.92 -4.52 6.23
CA LYS A 68 -13.06 -3.05 6.16
C LYS A 68 -14.18 -2.49 7.06
N ASN A 69 -15.22 -3.27 7.32
CA ASN A 69 -16.34 -2.93 8.19
C ASN A 69 -16.14 -3.36 9.64
N SER A 70 -14.99 -3.92 9.99
CA SER A 70 -14.69 -4.35 11.37
C SER A 70 -14.40 -3.15 12.28
N PRO A 71 -14.88 -3.14 13.54
CA PRO A 71 -14.48 -2.15 14.53
C PRO A 71 -12.98 -2.18 14.87
N LEU A 72 -12.29 -3.28 14.52
CA LEU A 72 -10.85 -3.43 14.69
C LEU A 72 -10.03 -2.86 13.51
N ARG A 73 -10.66 -2.30 12.47
CA ARG A 73 -9.96 -1.81 11.28
C ARG A 73 -8.86 -0.80 11.59
N SER A 74 -9.10 0.10 12.55
CA SER A 74 -8.10 1.08 13.01
C SER A 74 -6.91 0.46 13.74
N GLN A 75 -7.01 -0.80 14.14
CA GLN A 75 -5.97 -1.54 14.85
C GLN A 75 -5.25 -2.56 13.94
N ALA A 76 -5.57 -2.63 12.65
CA ALA A 76 -5.05 -3.64 11.73
C ALA A 76 -3.51 -3.69 11.71
N SER A 77 -2.84 -2.53 11.63
CA SER A 77 -1.37 -2.46 11.64
C SER A 77 -0.76 -2.92 12.99
N ARG A 78 -1.42 -2.65 14.11
CA ARG A 78 -0.98 -3.14 15.43
C ARG A 78 -1.13 -4.66 15.56
N LEU A 79 -2.22 -5.21 15.06
CA LEU A 79 -2.44 -6.64 15.02
C LEU A 79 -1.42 -7.35 14.13
N ALA A 80 -1.12 -6.77 12.95
CA ALA A 80 -0.08 -7.27 12.06
C ALA A 80 1.32 -7.18 12.71
N ALA A 81 1.63 -6.10 13.43
CA ALA A 81 2.87 -5.95 14.17
C ALA A 81 3.03 -7.02 15.27
N ALA A 82 1.98 -7.29 16.03
CA ALA A 82 1.99 -8.34 17.06
C ALA A 82 2.18 -9.75 16.45
N GLU A 83 1.48 -10.05 15.36
CA GLU A 83 1.60 -11.31 14.62
C GLU A 83 3.01 -11.47 14.01
N ALA A 84 3.60 -10.37 13.52
CA ALA A 84 4.95 -10.37 12.97
C ALA A 84 5.99 -10.80 14.03
N ILE A 85 5.88 -10.32 15.27
CA ILE A 85 6.76 -10.76 16.37
C ILE A 85 6.65 -12.27 16.57
N ALA A 86 5.43 -12.81 16.63
CA ALA A 86 5.22 -14.25 16.84
C ALA A 86 5.84 -15.10 15.72
N ARG A 87 5.63 -14.70 14.45
CA ARG A 87 6.19 -15.41 13.28
C ARG A 87 7.72 -15.33 13.22
N LEU A 88 8.30 -14.17 13.48
CA LEU A 88 9.75 -13.98 13.49
C LEU A 88 10.41 -14.72 14.64
N SER A 89 9.78 -14.76 15.82
CA SER A 89 10.25 -15.57 16.96
C SER A 89 10.27 -17.05 16.63
N ALA A 90 9.25 -17.57 15.93
CA ALA A 90 9.22 -18.96 15.46
C ALA A 90 10.35 -19.26 14.45
N LEU A 91 10.86 -18.25 13.75
CA LEU A 91 12.03 -18.35 12.88
C LEU A 91 13.36 -18.05 13.59
N CYS A 92 13.36 -18.01 14.92
CA CYS A 92 14.53 -17.74 15.77
C CYS A 92 15.19 -16.37 15.51
N TRP A 93 14.41 -15.37 15.10
CA TRP A 93 14.91 -14.00 14.99
C TRP A 93 15.22 -13.42 16.37
N ASN A 94 16.23 -12.56 16.42
CA ASN A 94 16.57 -11.81 17.61
C ASN A 94 15.40 -10.89 18.03
N GLU A 95 15.08 -10.87 19.32
CA GLU A 95 13.95 -10.11 19.88
C GLU A 95 14.00 -8.60 19.52
N LYS A 96 15.18 -7.99 19.59
CA LYS A 96 15.37 -6.58 19.23
C LYS A 96 15.05 -6.32 17.75
N ARG A 97 15.47 -7.21 16.84
CA ARG A 97 15.16 -7.09 15.42
C ARG A 97 13.68 -7.33 15.14
N SER A 98 13.07 -8.33 15.78
CA SER A 98 11.62 -8.59 15.67
C SER A 98 10.79 -7.39 16.14
N SER A 99 11.18 -6.76 17.25
CA SER A 99 10.53 -5.55 17.75
C SER A 99 10.72 -4.36 16.79
N TRP A 100 11.85 -4.26 16.11
CA TRP A 100 12.09 -3.22 15.09
C TRP A 100 11.19 -3.44 13.88
N VAL A 101 11.06 -4.66 13.36
CA VAL A 101 10.10 -4.99 12.29
C VAL A 101 8.67 -4.64 12.73
N ALA A 102 8.27 -5.00 13.95
CA ALA A 102 6.93 -4.70 14.47
C ALA A 102 6.64 -3.20 14.52
N SER A 103 7.59 -2.38 15.01
CA SER A 103 7.43 -0.91 15.05
C SER A 103 7.35 -0.30 13.64
N THR A 104 8.09 -0.88 12.69
CA THR A 104 8.04 -0.51 11.26
C THR A 104 6.65 -0.82 10.68
N ILE A 105 6.09 -2.01 10.98
CA ILE A 105 4.75 -2.41 10.56
C ILE A 105 3.67 -1.55 11.22
N GLU A 106 3.75 -1.29 12.53
CA GLU A 106 2.72 -0.51 13.24
C GLU A 106 2.48 0.86 12.59
N SER A 107 3.54 1.49 12.11
CA SER A 107 3.49 2.83 11.51
C SER A 107 3.27 2.85 9.99
N HIS A 108 3.15 1.70 9.30
CA HIS A 108 3.02 1.68 7.83
C HIS A 108 1.71 2.28 7.35
N SER A 109 0.61 2.05 8.07
CA SER A 109 -0.71 2.53 7.65
C SER A 109 -0.86 4.02 7.91
N TYR A 110 -0.91 4.81 6.84
CA TYR A 110 -1.14 6.26 6.94
C TYR A 110 -2.48 6.59 7.63
N SER A 111 -3.53 5.80 7.36
CA SER A 111 -4.87 6.01 7.94
C SER A 111 -4.94 5.66 9.45
N ALA A 112 -4.00 4.89 9.97
CA ALA A 112 -3.91 4.62 11.40
C ALA A 112 -3.39 5.82 12.20
N GLY A 113 -2.84 6.85 11.55
CA GLY A 113 -2.38 8.08 12.19
C GLY A 113 -1.12 7.91 13.04
N VAL A 114 -0.44 6.78 12.97
CA VAL A 114 0.81 6.53 13.69
C VAL A 114 1.97 7.13 12.89
N THR A 115 2.64 8.12 13.48
CA THR A 115 3.82 8.72 12.85
C THR A 115 5.01 7.77 12.96
N PRO A 116 5.68 7.41 11.84
CA PRO A 116 6.89 6.61 11.88
C PRO A 116 7.98 7.28 12.73
N SER A 117 8.59 6.52 13.63
CA SER A 117 9.71 6.96 14.48
C SER A 117 11.08 6.53 13.94
N THR A 118 11.09 5.67 12.92
CA THR A 118 12.29 5.15 12.27
C THR A 118 12.30 5.46 10.78
N LEU A 119 13.48 5.38 10.17
CA LEU A 119 13.63 5.53 8.73
C LEU A 119 12.89 4.40 7.99
N GLU A 120 13.00 3.16 8.48
CA GLU A 120 12.33 1.99 7.91
C GLU A 120 10.81 2.13 7.95
N GLY A 121 10.25 2.65 9.05
CA GLY A 121 8.82 2.97 9.14
C GLY A 121 8.38 4.00 8.10
N SER A 122 9.21 5.04 7.89
CA SER A 122 8.96 6.07 6.87
C SER A 122 9.03 5.49 5.47
N ILE A 123 10.03 4.64 5.19
CA ILE A 123 10.21 3.97 3.90
C ILE A 123 9.04 3.03 3.59
N LEU A 124 8.64 2.20 4.56
CA LEU A 124 7.54 1.25 4.36
C LEU A 124 6.21 1.99 4.13
N GLN A 125 5.93 3.04 4.92
CA GLN A 125 4.71 3.84 4.75
C GLN A 125 4.66 4.47 3.36
N ASP A 126 5.76 5.05 2.89
CA ASP A 126 5.84 5.66 1.57
C ASP A 126 5.72 4.61 0.46
N ALA A 127 6.40 3.47 0.60
CA ALA A 127 6.39 2.40 -0.39
C ALA A 127 5.01 1.76 -0.58
N ASP A 128 4.27 1.55 0.51
CA ASP A 128 2.89 1.05 0.46
C ASP A 128 1.95 2.09 -0.17
N ARG A 129 2.05 3.36 0.24
CA ARG A 129 1.25 4.44 -0.34
C ARG A 129 1.50 4.65 -1.83
N LEU A 130 2.74 4.47 -2.30
CA LEU A 130 3.07 4.52 -3.72
C LEU A 130 2.30 3.48 -4.54
N ASP A 131 1.91 2.33 -3.97
CA ASP A 131 1.10 1.32 -4.67
C ASP A 131 -0.35 1.76 -4.90
N ALA A 132 -0.81 2.80 -4.18
CA ALA A 132 -2.16 3.34 -4.31
C ALA A 132 -2.27 4.49 -5.34
N ILE A 133 -1.18 4.93 -5.97
CA ILE A 133 -1.15 6.03 -6.94
C ILE A 133 -0.48 5.60 -8.26
N GLY A 134 -0.56 6.46 -9.29
CA GLY A 134 -0.05 6.18 -10.62
C GLY A 134 -0.91 5.14 -11.35
N PHE A 135 -0.35 4.49 -12.36
CA PHE A 135 -1.06 3.48 -13.16
C PHE A 135 -1.64 2.33 -12.32
N THR A 136 -0.92 1.88 -11.29
CA THR A 136 -1.40 0.84 -10.40
C THR A 136 -2.62 1.30 -9.60
N GLY A 137 -2.58 2.51 -9.05
CA GLY A 137 -3.70 3.10 -8.32
C GLY A 137 -4.95 3.24 -9.19
N ILE A 138 -4.77 3.72 -10.44
CA ILE A 138 -5.84 3.81 -11.43
C ILE A 138 -6.45 2.44 -11.73
N ALA A 139 -5.61 1.45 -12.05
CA ALA A 139 -6.06 0.09 -12.34
C ALA A 139 -6.82 -0.54 -11.16
N ARG A 140 -6.33 -0.36 -9.93
CA ARG A 140 -7.00 -0.83 -8.70
C ARG A 140 -8.32 -0.13 -8.44
N CYS A 141 -8.44 1.16 -8.76
CA CYS A 141 -9.68 1.91 -8.65
C CYS A 141 -10.77 1.26 -9.51
N PHE A 142 -10.53 1.06 -10.80
CA PHE A 142 -11.50 0.46 -11.71
C PHE A 142 -11.76 -1.02 -11.42
N TYR A 143 -10.74 -1.78 -11.04
CA TYR A 143 -10.90 -3.17 -10.59
C TYR A 143 -11.83 -3.28 -9.38
N THR A 144 -11.62 -2.42 -8.37
CA THR A 144 -12.46 -2.41 -7.17
C THR A 144 -13.88 -1.95 -7.48
N ALA A 145 -14.04 -0.89 -8.27
CA ALA A 145 -15.35 -0.41 -8.71
C ALA A 145 -16.13 -1.50 -9.48
N GLY A 146 -15.47 -2.22 -10.39
CA GLY A 146 -16.08 -3.34 -11.10
C GLY A 146 -16.54 -4.46 -10.17
N ARG A 147 -15.76 -4.81 -9.15
CA ARG A 147 -16.15 -5.80 -8.13
C ARG A 147 -17.33 -5.36 -7.28
N MET A 148 -17.47 -4.05 -7.05
CA MET A 148 -18.59 -3.46 -6.30
C MET A 148 -19.83 -3.27 -7.16
N GLY A 149 -19.77 -3.48 -8.48
CA GLY A 149 -20.85 -3.19 -9.41
C GLY A 149 -21.07 -1.69 -9.64
N SER A 150 -20.08 -0.85 -9.33
CA SER A 150 -20.13 0.60 -9.53
C SER A 150 -20.03 0.95 -11.02
N ALA A 151 -20.71 2.00 -11.45
CA ALA A 151 -20.54 2.56 -12.80
C ALA A 151 -19.18 3.26 -12.92
N ILE A 152 -18.72 3.45 -14.15
CA ILE A 152 -17.46 4.15 -14.40
C ILE A 152 -17.61 5.64 -14.00
N TYR A 153 -18.69 6.29 -14.41
CA TYR A 153 -19.01 7.69 -14.09
C TYR A 153 -20.52 7.93 -14.12
N GLU A 154 -20.98 9.08 -13.63
CA GLU A 154 -22.36 9.54 -13.74
C GLU A 154 -22.54 10.26 -15.10
N PRO A 155 -23.41 9.76 -16.02
CA PRO A 155 -23.45 10.28 -17.40
C PRO A 155 -23.89 11.74 -17.54
N SER A 156 -24.71 12.26 -16.62
CA SER A 156 -25.22 13.64 -16.70
C SER A 156 -24.30 14.66 -16.03
N ASP A 157 -23.37 14.20 -15.19
CA ASP A 157 -22.40 15.04 -14.45
C ASP A 157 -21.12 14.27 -14.16
N PRO A 158 -20.32 13.94 -15.20
CA PRO A 158 -19.09 13.13 -15.03
C PRO A 158 -18.05 13.77 -14.10
N ARG A 159 -18.08 15.10 -13.96
CA ARG A 159 -17.16 15.87 -13.11
C ARG A 159 -17.60 15.94 -11.65
N GLY A 160 -18.86 15.62 -11.33
CA GLY A 160 -19.39 15.77 -9.98
C GLY A 160 -19.48 17.24 -9.53
N GLU A 161 -19.73 18.18 -10.46
CA GLU A 161 -19.80 19.62 -10.16
C GLU A 161 -21.15 20.04 -9.61
N ARG A 162 -22.23 19.30 -9.93
CA ARG A 162 -23.61 19.64 -9.58
C ARG A 162 -24.24 18.67 -8.58
N ARG A 163 -23.47 17.74 -8.06
CA ARG A 163 -23.87 16.73 -7.08
C ARG A 163 -22.74 16.44 -6.09
N PRO A 164 -23.03 15.86 -4.93
CA PRO A 164 -22.00 15.29 -4.06
C PRO A 164 -21.27 14.14 -4.78
N LEU A 165 -19.97 14.04 -4.56
CA LEU A 165 -19.18 12.90 -5.02
C LEU A 165 -19.66 11.62 -4.31
N ASN A 166 -19.73 10.52 -5.07
CA ASN A 166 -20.10 9.20 -4.56
C ASN A 166 -19.21 8.12 -5.18
N ASP A 167 -18.04 7.92 -4.59
CA ASP A 167 -17.02 6.98 -5.07
C ASP A 167 -17.40 5.49 -4.85
N ALA A 168 -18.47 5.23 -4.10
CA ALA A 168 -19.06 3.90 -4.02
C ALA A 168 -19.94 3.57 -5.24
N ALA A 169 -20.56 4.59 -5.86
CA ALA A 169 -21.40 4.42 -7.04
C ALA A 169 -20.66 4.65 -8.36
N PHE A 170 -19.67 5.51 -8.38
CA PHE A 170 -18.96 5.96 -9.57
C PHE A 170 -17.44 5.92 -9.39
N ALA A 171 -16.75 5.13 -10.20
CA ALA A 171 -15.30 4.99 -10.12
C ALA A 171 -14.57 6.32 -10.34
N LEU A 172 -15.06 7.18 -11.23
CA LEU A 172 -14.44 8.45 -11.56
C LEU A 172 -14.47 9.45 -10.39
N ASP A 173 -15.49 9.37 -9.53
CA ASP A 173 -15.61 10.20 -8.33
C ASP A 173 -14.49 9.91 -7.32
N HIS A 174 -13.91 8.70 -7.35
CA HIS A 174 -12.80 8.33 -6.48
C HIS A 174 -11.52 9.14 -6.75
N PHE A 175 -11.37 9.71 -7.95
CA PHE A 175 -10.22 10.54 -8.29
C PHE A 175 -10.22 11.83 -7.45
N PRO A 176 -11.22 12.74 -7.54
CA PRO A 176 -11.23 13.94 -6.72
C PRO A 176 -11.46 13.65 -5.23
N ALA A 177 -12.21 12.58 -4.88
CA ALA A 177 -12.43 12.21 -3.50
C ALA A 177 -11.15 11.73 -2.80
N LYS A 178 -10.24 11.06 -3.53
CA LYS A 178 -9.08 10.40 -2.91
C LYS A 178 -7.80 10.44 -3.74
N LEU A 179 -7.78 9.91 -4.98
CA LEU A 179 -6.53 9.63 -5.70
C LEU A 179 -5.70 10.89 -5.97
N LEU A 180 -6.34 12.02 -6.27
CA LEU A 180 -5.67 13.30 -6.51
C LEU A 180 -5.03 13.89 -5.25
N ASN A 181 -5.39 13.42 -4.06
CA ASN A 181 -4.87 13.91 -2.79
C ASN A 181 -3.83 12.96 -2.16
N LEU A 182 -3.61 11.77 -2.74
CA LEU A 182 -2.74 10.75 -2.14
C LEU A 182 -1.24 11.06 -2.24
N ALA A 183 -0.83 11.98 -3.12
CA ALA A 183 0.59 12.35 -3.27
C ALA A 183 1.14 13.22 -2.13
N GLU A 184 0.28 13.74 -1.27
CA GLU A 184 0.69 14.57 -0.13
C GLU A 184 1.13 13.73 1.07
N GLY A 185 2.00 14.30 1.92
CA GLY A 185 2.36 13.70 3.22
C GLY A 185 3.29 12.50 3.16
N PHE A 186 4.06 12.31 2.08
CA PHE A 186 5.17 11.35 2.02
C PHE A 186 6.31 11.80 2.93
N ARG A 187 6.99 10.84 3.56
CA ARG A 187 7.97 11.07 4.63
C ARG A 187 9.38 11.28 4.09
N THR A 188 9.82 10.41 3.16
CA THR A 188 11.17 10.44 2.59
C THR A 188 11.27 11.42 1.42
N VAL A 189 12.48 11.86 1.10
CA VAL A 189 12.72 12.73 -0.07
C VAL A 189 12.40 11.96 -1.35
N THR A 190 12.90 10.75 -1.46
CA THR A 190 12.69 9.86 -2.61
C THR A 190 11.22 9.48 -2.77
N GLY A 191 10.52 9.20 -1.65
CA GLY A 191 9.08 8.92 -1.65
C GLY A 191 8.28 10.08 -2.22
N ARG A 192 8.58 11.33 -1.84
CA ARG A 192 7.94 12.53 -2.40
C ARG A 192 8.18 12.70 -3.90
N LEU A 193 9.39 12.46 -4.38
CA LEU A 193 9.72 12.54 -5.82
C LEU A 193 8.95 11.51 -6.63
N LEU A 194 8.93 10.25 -6.16
CA LEU A 194 8.18 9.18 -6.83
C LEU A 194 6.67 9.42 -6.78
N ALA A 195 6.16 9.97 -5.66
CA ALA A 195 4.74 10.31 -5.52
C ALA A 195 4.33 11.42 -6.49
N ALA A 196 5.15 12.47 -6.65
CA ALA A 196 4.90 13.55 -7.60
C ALA A 196 4.82 13.01 -9.05
N GLN A 197 5.76 12.17 -9.48
CA GLN A 197 5.74 11.55 -10.81
C GLN A 197 4.47 10.70 -11.05
N ARG A 198 4.06 9.91 -10.03
CA ARG A 198 2.85 9.08 -10.11
C ARG A 198 1.57 9.93 -10.08
N HIS A 199 1.60 11.04 -9.37
CA HIS A 199 0.49 12.01 -9.35
C HIS A 199 0.24 12.63 -10.72
N GLU A 200 1.28 13.04 -11.44
CA GLU A 200 1.16 13.54 -12.81
C GLU A 200 0.45 12.53 -13.72
N THR A 201 0.74 11.22 -13.56
CA THR A 201 0.04 10.16 -14.27
C THR A 201 -1.45 10.12 -13.93
N VAL A 202 -1.81 10.24 -12.64
CA VAL A 202 -3.23 10.24 -12.20
C VAL A 202 -3.96 11.45 -12.77
N VAL A 203 -3.36 12.64 -12.69
CA VAL A 203 -3.93 13.87 -13.23
C VAL A 203 -4.15 13.79 -14.74
N SER A 204 -3.13 13.31 -15.47
CA SER A 204 -3.21 13.16 -16.93
C SER A 204 -4.30 12.16 -17.35
N PHE A 205 -4.38 11.01 -16.68
CA PHE A 205 -5.43 10.02 -16.95
C PHE A 205 -6.82 10.58 -16.65
N TYR A 206 -7.01 11.22 -15.48
CA TYR A 206 -8.30 11.78 -15.09
C TYR A 206 -8.77 12.86 -16.07
N SER A 207 -7.87 13.78 -16.45
CA SER A 207 -8.18 14.83 -17.41
C SER A 207 -8.48 14.28 -18.81
N GLY A 208 -7.73 13.27 -19.25
CA GLY A 208 -7.95 12.59 -20.53
C GLY A 208 -9.32 11.89 -20.57
N LEU A 209 -9.64 11.12 -19.52
CA LEU A 209 -10.94 10.44 -19.45
C LEU A 209 -12.11 11.42 -19.41
N LEU A 210 -11.99 12.53 -18.64
CA LEU A 210 -13.01 13.60 -18.64
C LEU A 210 -13.20 14.26 -20.00
N ALA A 211 -12.15 14.37 -20.81
CA ALA A 211 -12.27 14.92 -22.17
C ALA A 211 -13.00 13.98 -23.14
N GLU A 212 -13.00 12.67 -22.86
CA GLU A 212 -13.71 11.66 -23.67
C GLU A 212 -15.19 11.52 -23.29
N VAL A 213 -15.54 11.78 -22.02
CA VAL A 213 -16.90 11.48 -21.51
C VAL A 213 -17.73 12.75 -21.25
N GLY A 214 -17.20 13.94 -21.44
CA GLY A 214 -17.90 15.22 -21.35
C GLY A 214 -17.21 16.21 -20.42
#